data_af4ae579de956851268e0a28818f1601
#
_entry.id   af4ae579de956851268e0a28818f1601
#
_cell.length_a   1.000
_cell.length_b   1.000
_cell.length_c   1.000
_cell.angle_alpha   90.00
_cell.angle_beta   90.00
_cell.angle_gamma   90.00
#
_symmetry.space_group_name_H-M   'P 1'
#
loop_
_entity.id
_entity.type
_entity.pdbx_description
1 polymer ?
#
loop_
_entity_poly.entity_id
_entity_poly.type
_entity_poly.pdbx_seq_one_letter_code
_entity_poly.pdbx_strand_id
1 'polypeptide(L)'
;IYNNNSIDSITGTFSSNYAKSETTGALGGAIYNNSNSYAKIGSITADFIGNYVYAIGNSAGGAIYNINNSNAIGLISGDFINNHVISAADASGGAIYNTAVANGLASGTYSGNYVQGNNAYGGALYNTSNISNGIKNVSFIDNYAHAEEGGTAQGGAIYTTYDLNIIADNGTSKFSGNYVQVGDGPKESQAVWLQGSGTN
;
A
#
# COMPACT_ATOMS: atom_id res chain seq x y z
N ILE A 1 8.79 -11.39 -6.70
CA ILE A 1 10.17 -11.19 -6.19
C ILE A 1 10.14 -11.34 -4.68
N TYR A 2 10.99 -12.20 -4.13
CA TYR A 2 11.33 -12.22 -2.71
C TYR A 2 12.75 -11.64 -2.55
N ASN A 3 12.86 -10.46 -1.92
CA ASN A 3 14.14 -9.81 -1.75
C ASN A 3 14.69 -10.00 -0.33
N ASN A 4 15.86 -10.58 -0.23
CA ASN A 4 16.60 -10.81 1.03
C ASN A 4 18.00 -10.20 1.00
N ASN A 5 18.33 -9.43 -0.05
CA ASN A 5 19.63 -8.81 -0.27
C ASN A 5 19.44 -7.46 -0.99
N SER A 6 20.49 -6.89 -1.58
CA SER A 6 20.41 -5.63 -2.32
C SER A 6 20.00 -5.84 -3.77
N ILE A 7 19.04 -5.04 -4.22
CA ILE A 7 18.66 -4.87 -5.63
C ILE A 7 18.85 -3.39 -5.97
N ASP A 8 19.63 -3.07 -6.99
CA ASP A 8 19.91 -1.68 -7.35
C ASP A 8 18.67 -0.99 -7.93
N SER A 9 17.98 -1.65 -8.84
CA SER A 9 16.76 -1.12 -9.44
C SER A 9 15.82 -2.20 -9.94
N ILE A 10 14.52 -1.89 -9.94
CA ILE A 10 13.46 -2.70 -10.53
C ILE A 10 12.74 -1.85 -11.55
N THR A 11 12.62 -2.34 -12.79
CA THR A 11 11.91 -1.67 -13.88
C THR A 11 10.97 -2.64 -14.61
N GLY A 12 9.98 -2.11 -15.31
CA GLY A 12 9.07 -2.89 -16.16
C GLY A 12 7.64 -2.94 -15.63
N THR A 13 6.91 -4.00 -16.00
CA THR A 13 5.51 -4.18 -15.61
C THR A 13 5.34 -5.49 -14.85
N PHE A 14 4.72 -5.41 -13.69
CA PHE A 14 4.32 -6.54 -12.86
C PHE A 14 2.79 -6.69 -12.94
N SER A 15 2.33 -7.72 -13.62
CA SER A 15 0.90 -7.91 -13.86
C SER A 15 0.41 -9.26 -13.34
N SER A 16 -0.70 -9.23 -12.62
CA SER A 16 -1.41 -10.43 -12.13
C SER A 16 -0.55 -11.40 -11.31
N ASN A 17 0.48 -10.91 -10.65
CA ASN A 17 1.24 -11.71 -9.69
C ASN A 17 0.46 -11.85 -8.40
N TYR A 18 0.62 -12.96 -7.69
CA TYR A 18 -0.14 -13.18 -6.47
C TYR A 18 0.61 -13.96 -5.40
N ALA A 19 0.19 -13.74 -4.15
CA ALA A 19 0.52 -14.57 -3.01
C ALA A 19 -0.79 -15.10 -2.40
N LYS A 20 -0.88 -16.42 -2.22
CA LYS A 20 -2.08 -17.09 -1.68
C LYS A 20 -1.72 -18.01 -0.51
N SER A 21 -2.56 -18.02 0.52
CA SER A 21 -2.45 -18.97 1.64
C SER A 21 -3.85 -19.39 2.11
N GLU A 22 -4.03 -20.68 2.33
CA GLU A 22 -5.28 -21.27 2.87
C GLU A 22 -5.18 -21.59 4.37
N THR A 23 -4.04 -21.30 5.00
CA THR A 23 -3.80 -21.65 6.41
C THR A 23 -3.29 -20.49 7.25
N THR A 24 -2.65 -19.49 6.64
CA THR A 24 -2.03 -18.34 7.31
C THR A 24 -2.28 -17.06 6.52
N GLY A 25 -1.61 -15.97 6.86
CA GLY A 25 -1.55 -14.76 6.04
C GLY A 25 -0.64 -14.92 4.83
N ALA A 26 -0.78 -14.02 3.85
CA ALA A 26 0.06 -13.92 2.67
C ALA A 26 0.49 -12.46 2.45
N LEU A 27 1.66 -12.25 1.87
CA LEU A 27 2.32 -10.94 1.82
C LEU A 27 3.01 -10.71 0.48
N GLY A 28 2.82 -9.52 -0.11
CA GLY A 28 3.50 -9.07 -1.32
C GLY A 28 3.16 -9.87 -2.58
N GLY A 29 2.08 -9.52 -3.27
CA GLY A 29 1.65 -10.22 -4.48
C GLY A 29 2.71 -10.24 -5.59
N ALA A 30 3.42 -9.13 -5.80
CA ALA A 30 4.51 -9.05 -6.77
C ALA A 30 5.89 -8.99 -6.11
N ILE A 31 6.05 -8.16 -5.07
CA ILE A 31 7.33 -7.96 -4.38
C ILE A 31 7.14 -8.11 -2.87
N TYR A 32 7.96 -8.96 -2.27
CA TYR A 32 8.17 -9.04 -0.83
C TYR A 32 9.60 -8.57 -0.53
N ASN A 33 9.74 -7.40 0.10
CA ASN A 33 11.04 -6.91 0.58
C ASN A 33 11.18 -7.22 2.07
N ASN A 34 12.10 -8.12 2.40
CA ASN A 34 12.20 -8.74 3.70
C ASN A 34 12.78 -7.80 4.78
N SER A 35 12.58 -8.14 6.04
CA SER A 35 13.10 -7.44 7.22
C SER A 35 14.60 -7.60 7.46
N ASN A 36 15.32 -8.34 6.61
CA ASN A 36 16.76 -8.46 6.70
C ASN A 36 17.43 -7.11 6.47
N SER A 37 18.42 -6.75 7.28
CA SER A 37 19.15 -5.48 7.17
C SER A 37 19.89 -5.27 5.83
N TYR A 38 20.09 -6.32 5.07
CA TYR A 38 20.68 -6.28 3.72
C TYR A 38 19.63 -6.13 2.60
N ALA A 39 18.35 -6.38 2.88
CA ALA A 39 17.30 -6.31 1.89
C ALA A 39 16.98 -4.86 1.53
N LYS A 40 17.57 -4.37 0.46
CA LYS A 40 17.38 -3.01 -0.06
C LYS A 40 16.95 -3.05 -1.51
N ILE A 41 16.13 -2.10 -1.92
CA ILE A 41 15.84 -1.83 -3.33
C ILE A 41 16.14 -0.36 -3.57
N GLY A 42 17.14 -0.06 -4.39
CA GLY A 42 17.61 1.31 -4.63
C GLY A 42 16.54 2.18 -5.30
N SER A 43 15.81 1.62 -6.28
CA SER A 43 14.64 2.29 -6.86
C SER A 43 13.68 1.29 -7.52
N ILE A 44 12.41 1.71 -7.62
CA ILE A 44 11.40 1.02 -8.41
C ILE A 44 10.83 2.02 -9.41
N THR A 45 10.94 1.72 -10.70
CA THR A 45 10.31 2.47 -11.80
C THR A 45 9.53 1.47 -12.64
N ALA A 46 8.34 1.13 -12.16
CA ALA A 46 7.58 0.01 -12.70
C ALA A 46 6.07 0.20 -12.48
N ASP A 47 5.28 -0.38 -13.39
CA ASP A 47 3.83 -0.44 -13.25
C ASP A 47 3.41 -1.76 -12.60
N PHE A 48 2.45 -1.68 -11.71
CA PHE A 48 1.88 -2.82 -10.98
C PHE A 48 0.37 -2.91 -11.26
N ILE A 49 -0.04 -3.96 -11.98
CA ILE A 49 -1.40 -4.06 -12.49
C ILE A 49 -2.05 -5.36 -12.04
N GLY A 50 -3.13 -5.27 -11.26
CA GLY A 50 -3.91 -6.43 -10.85
C GLY A 50 -3.13 -7.46 -10.02
N ASN A 51 -2.09 -7.05 -9.31
CA ASN A 51 -1.40 -7.96 -8.39
C ASN A 51 -2.21 -8.10 -7.11
N TYR A 52 -2.17 -9.29 -6.48
CA TYR A 52 -3.04 -9.49 -5.32
C TYR A 52 -2.49 -10.45 -4.27
N VAL A 53 -3.06 -10.31 -3.09
CA VAL A 53 -2.90 -11.22 -1.98
C VAL A 53 -4.27 -11.77 -1.59
N TYR A 54 -4.36 -13.08 -1.39
CA TYR A 54 -5.57 -13.75 -0.92
C TYR A 54 -5.23 -14.76 0.19
N ALA A 55 -5.77 -14.57 1.39
CA ALA A 55 -5.49 -15.49 2.48
C ALA A 55 -6.56 -15.46 3.60
N ILE A 56 -6.47 -16.41 4.54
CA ILE A 56 -7.34 -16.45 5.71
C ILE A 56 -6.76 -15.71 6.93
N GLY A 57 -5.45 -15.49 6.99
CA GLY A 57 -4.78 -14.73 8.05
C GLY A 57 -4.43 -13.32 7.61
N ASN A 58 -3.92 -12.50 8.54
CA ASN A 58 -3.52 -11.11 8.28
C ASN A 58 -2.65 -11.00 7.03
N SER A 59 -3.04 -10.14 6.11
CA SER A 59 -2.46 -10.09 4.78
C SER A 59 -2.20 -8.66 4.34
N ALA A 60 -1.16 -8.47 3.53
CA ALA A 60 -0.74 -7.12 3.19
C ALA A 60 0.05 -7.01 1.88
N GLY A 61 -0.01 -5.81 1.27
CA GLY A 61 0.77 -5.45 0.10
C GLY A 61 0.34 -6.22 -1.16
N GLY A 62 -0.79 -5.87 -1.74
CA GLY A 62 -1.28 -6.52 -2.95
C GLY A 62 -0.26 -6.56 -4.08
N ALA A 63 0.51 -5.48 -4.26
CA ALA A 63 1.68 -5.46 -5.13
C ALA A 63 2.98 -5.55 -4.34
N ILE A 64 3.23 -4.62 -3.41
CA ILE A 64 4.51 -4.52 -2.69
C ILE A 64 4.28 -4.64 -1.18
N TYR A 65 5.02 -5.53 -0.55
CA TYR A 65 5.16 -5.62 0.89
C TYR A 65 6.59 -5.23 1.30
N ASN A 66 6.74 -4.16 2.09
CA ASN A 66 8.02 -3.62 2.52
C ASN A 66 8.12 -3.55 4.03
N ILE A 67 8.97 -4.38 4.63
CA ILE A 67 9.09 -4.55 6.08
C ILE A 67 10.55 -4.50 6.54
N ASN A 68 11.31 -3.52 6.21
CA ASN A 68 12.70 -3.46 6.67
C ASN A 68 12.89 -2.39 7.75
N ASN A 69 13.83 -2.59 8.66
CA ASN A 69 14.15 -1.65 9.72
C ASN A 69 15.11 -0.51 9.27
N SER A 70 15.60 -0.50 8.02
CA SER A 70 16.61 0.47 7.57
C SER A 70 16.54 0.72 6.06
N ASN A 71 16.05 1.88 5.62
CA ASN A 71 16.12 2.38 4.22
C ASN A 71 15.82 1.30 3.16
N ALA A 72 14.66 0.68 3.27
CA ALA A 72 14.39 -0.53 2.53
C ALA A 72 14.13 -0.32 1.05
N ILE A 73 13.39 0.73 0.68
CA ILE A 73 13.14 1.07 -0.73
C ILE A 73 13.46 2.54 -0.95
N GLY A 74 14.21 2.82 -2.02
CA GLY A 74 14.47 4.17 -2.47
C GLY A 74 13.22 4.83 -3.05
N LEU A 75 13.33 5.45 -4.21
CA LEU A 75 12.18 6.07 -4.86
C LEU A 75 11.31 5.01 -5.52
N ILE A 76 9.98 5.13 -5.34
CA ILE A 76 8.98 4.34 -6.06
C ILE A 76 8.24 5.26 -7.02
N SER A 77 8.23 4.93 -8.31
CA SER A 77 7.47 5.61 -9.35
C SER A 77 6.81 4.60 -10.30
N GLY A 78 5.68 4.99 -10.88
CA GLY A 78 4.87 4.16 -11.77
C GLY A 78 3.42 4.04 -11.32
N ASP A 79 2.63 3.38 -12.13
CA ASP A 79 1.21 3.23 -11.90
C ASP A 79 0.90 1.96 -11.09
N PHE A 80 -0.02 2.10 -10.13
CA PHE A 80 -0.53 0.99 -9.32
C PHE A 80 -2.03 0.87 -9.55
N ILE A 81 -2.42 -0.11 -10.38
CA ILE A 81 -3.80 -0.21 -10.87
C ILE A 81 -4.42 -1.53 -10.45
N ASN A 82 -5.57 -1.47 -9.77
CA ASN A 82 -6.38 -2.62 -9.37
C ASN A 82 -5.62 -3.68 -8.54
N ASN A 83 -4.58 -3.29 -7.82
CA ASN A 83 -3.92 -4.21 -6.90
C ASN A 83 -4.75 -4.36 -5.63
N HIS A 84 -4.75 -5.54 -5.00
CA HIS A 84 -5.63 -5.74 -3.86
C HIS A 84 -5.17 -6.79 -2.86
N VAL A 85 -5.72 -6.68 -1.66
CA VAL A 85 -5.61 -7.66 -0.59
C VAL A 85 -7.01 -8.10 -0.17
N ILE A 86 -7.26 -9.39 -0.18
CA ILE A 86 -8.46 -9.99 0.39
C ILE A 86 -8.04 -10.97 1.48
N SER A 87 -8.56 -10.79 2.69
CA SER A 87 -8.24 -11.58 3.86
C SER A 87 -9.49 -11.92 4.67
N ALA A 88 -9.57 -13.10 5.26
CA ALA A 88 -10.60 -13.37 6.27
C ALA A 88 -10.24 -12.77 7.66
N ALA A 89 -9.02 -12.25 7.82
CA ALA A 89 -8.57 -11.46 8.96
C ALA A 89 -8.32 -10.02 8.53
N ASP A 90 -7.29 -9.35 9.03
CA ASP A 90 -7.00 -7.97 8.66
C ASP A 90 -6.31 -7.88 7.30
N ALA A 91 -6.71 -6.86 6.51
CA ALA A 91 -6.16 -6.55 5.20
C ALA A 91 -5.55 -5.14 5.17
N SER A 92 -4.34 -4.99 4.63
CA SER A 92 -3.64 -3.71 4.64
C SER A 92 -2.84 -3.45 3.36
N GLY A 93 -2.90 -2.20 2.85
CA GLY A 93 -2.13 -1.77 1.69
C GLY A 93 -2.47 -2.52 0.41
N GLY A 94 -3.59 -2.19 -0.22
CA GLY A 94 -4.06 -2.86 -1.45
C GLY A 94 -3.02 -2.84 -2.57
N ALA A 95 -2.27 -1.76 -2.72
CA ALA A 95 -1.09 -1.72 -3.57
C ALA A 95 0.19 -1.88 -2.76
N ILE A 96 0.45 -1.01 -1.79
CA ILE A 96 1.71 -0.97 -1.03
C ILE A 96 1.44 -1.06 0.47
N TYR A 97 2.12 -1.99 1.13
CA TYR A 97 2.28 -2.02 2.58
C TYR A 97 3.71 -1.61 2.93
N ASN A 98 3.86 -0.54 3.71
CA ASN A 98 5.17 0.00 4.07
C ASN A 98 5.29 0.23 5.58
N THR A 99 6.16 -0.53 6.23
CA THR A 99 6.56 -0.31 7.63
C THR A 99 8.05 0.00 7.78
N ALA A 100 8.70 0.32 6.67
CA ALA A 100 10.11 0.66 6.61
C ALA A 100 10.32 2.07 6.07
N VAL A 101 11.45 2.67 6.36
CA VAL A 101 11.80 3.97 5.77
C VAL A 101 11.85 3.83 4.25
N ALA A 102 11.08 4.64 3.53
CA ALA A 102 11.13 4.77 2.09
C ALA A 102 11.56 6.19 1.71
N ASN A 103 12.31 6.34 0.61
CA ASN A 103 12.73 7.68 0.20
C ASN A 103 11.56 8.50 -0.34
N GLY A 104 10.60 7.91 -1.04
CA GLY A 104 9.45 8.64 -1.53
C GLY A 104 8.62 7.85 -2.54
N LEU A 105 7.43 8.36 -2.76
CA LEU A 105 6.59 8.00 -3.90
C LEU A 105 6.60 9.17 -4.88
N ALA A 106 6.93 8.94 -6.14
CA ALA A 106 7.03 10.00 -7.12
C ALA A 106 6.37 9.59 -8.44
N SER A 107 5.57 10.48 -8.97
CA SER A 107 4.84 10.37 -10.24
C SER A 107 4.15 9.01 -10.46
N GLY A 108 2.88 9.03 -10.66
CA GLY A 108 2.08 7.83 -10.94
C GLY A 108 0.64 7.96 -10.50
N THR A 109 -0.15 6.99 -10.90
CA THR A 109 -1.55 6.89 -10.57
C THR A 109 -1.79 5.61 -9.76
N TYR A 110 -2.35 5.77 -8.57
CA TYR A 110 -2.83 4.68 -7.73
C TYR A 110 -4.35 4.60 -7.90
N SER A 111 -4.83 3.69 -8.73
CA SER A 111 -6.24 3.65 -9.12
C SER A 111 -6.88 2.28 -8.89
N GLY A 112 -8.09 2.30 -8.31
CA GLY A 112 -8.88 1.09 -8.11
C GLY A 112 -8.22 0.05 -7.19
N ASN A 113 -7.20 0.43 -6.42
CA ASN A 113 -6.59 -0.49 -5.47
C ASN A 113 -7.48 -0.63 -4.23
N TYR A 114 -7.52 -1.82 -3.64
CA TYR A 114 -8.39 -2.03 -2.49
C TYR A 114 -7.89 -3.07 -1.49
N VAL A 115 -8.45 -2.97 -0.31
CA VAL A 115 -8.34 -3.98 0.74
C VAL A 115 -9.73 -4.42 1.19
N GLN A 116 -9.88 -5.71 1.45
CA GLN A 116 -11.09 -6.29 2.03
C GLN A 116 -10.72 -7.29 3.11
N GLY A 117 -11.31 -7.16 4.31
CA GLY A 117 -11.04 -8.05 5.42
C GLY A 117 -11.85 -7.73 6.66
N ASN A 118 -11.59 -8.45 7.77
CA ASN A 118 -12.24 -8.17 9.04
C ASN A 118 -12.00 -6.69 9.45
N ASN A 119 -10.74 -6.24 9.42
CA ASN A 119 -10.40 -4.83 9.40
C ASN A 119 -9.65 -4.52 8.08
N ALA A 120 -9.82 -3.30 7.57
CA ALA A 120 -9.31 -2.89 6.26
C ALA A 120 -8.61 -1.52 6.34
N TYR A 121 -7.31 -1.46 5.97
CA TYR A 121 -6.49 -0.27 6.16
C TYR A 121 -5.69 0.09 4.91
N GLY A 122 -5.89 1.31 4.38
CA GLY A 122 -5.14 1.85 3.24
C GLY A 122 -5.44 1.11 1.93
N GLY A 123 -6.52 1.47 1.25
CA GLY A 123 -6.91 0.85 -0.02
C GLY A 123 -5.80 0.82 -1.05
N ALA A 124 -4.99 1.87 -1.13
CA ALA A 124 -3.77 1.87 -1.94
C ALA A 124 -2.51 1.73 -1.09
N LEU A 125 -2.33 2.58 -0.09
CA LEU A 125 -1.12 2.66 0.73
C LEU A 125 -1.43 2.49 2.21
N TYR A 126 -0.78 1.53 2.85
CA TYR A 126 -0.64 1.44 4.29
C TYR A 126 0.78 1.83 4.67
N ASN A 127 0.94 2.85 5.54
CA ASN A 127 2.25 3.35 5.92
C ASN A 127 2.37 3.57 7.43
N THR A 128 3.35 2.94 8.06
CA THR A 128 3.66 3.17 9.48
C THR A 128 5.13 3.54 9.68
N SER A 129 5.73 4.21 8.70
CA SER A 129 7.11 4.67 8.77
C SER A 129 7.30 5.97 8.00
N ASN A 130 8.48 6.55 8.11
CA ASN A 130 8.80 7.80 7.43
C ASN A 130 8.93 7.60 5.90
N ILE A 131 8.28 8.48 5.13
CA ILE A 131 8.48 8.66 3.69
C ILE A 131 9.28 9.97 3.51
N SER A 132 10.60 9.88 3.50
CA SER A 132 11.51 11.00 3.71
C SER A 132 11.36 12.15 2.71
N ASN A 133 11.07 11.87 1.44
CA ASN A 133 10.81 12.87 0.40
C ASN A 133 9.32 13.04 0.09
N GLY A 134 8.45 12.43 0.89
CA GLY A 134 7.01 12.53 0.76
C GLY A 134 6.43 11.80 -0.46
N ILE A 135 5.20 12.16 -0.76
CA ILE A 135 4.42 11.69 -1.92
C ILE A 135 4.33 12.85 -2.91
N LYS A 136 4.97 12.70 -4.07
CA LYS A 136 5.17 13.81 -5.00
C LYS A 136 4.52 13.53 -6.36
N ASN A 137 3.59 14.40 -6.79
CA ASN A 137 2.90 14.31 -8.09
C ASN A 137 2.21 12.95 -8.32
N VAL A 138 1.60 12.39 -7.27
CA VAL A 138 0.90 11.10 -7.30
C VAL A 138 -0.60 11.34 -7.17
N SER A 139 -1.38 10.67 -8.00
CA SER A 139 -2.85 10.70 -7.93
C SER A 139 -3.39 9.42 -7.30
N PHE A 140 -4.41 9.54 -6.43
CA PHE A 140 -5.12 8.43 -5.80
C PHE A 140 -6.59 8.49 -6.22
N ILE A 141 -7.02 7.51 -7.02
CA ILE A 141 -8.34 7.54 -7.69
C ILE A 141 -9.07 6.24 -7.42
N ASP A 142 -10.31 6.34 -6.91
CA ASP A 142 -11.21 5.20 -6.72
C ASP A 142 -10.63 4.02 -5.90
N ASN A 143 -9.72 4.32 -4.97
CA ASN A 143 -9.20 3.31 -4.05
C ASN A 143 -10.16 3.15 -2.85
N TYR A 144 -10.21 1.94 -2.26
CA TYR A 144 -11.10 1.74 -1.13
C TYR A 144 -10.62 0.73 -0.10
N ALA A 145 -11.10 0.91 1.13
CA ALA A 145 -10.98 -0.06 2.21
C ALA A 145 -12.38 -0.54 2.62
N HIS A 146 -12.60 -1.85 2.59
CA HIS A 146 -13.86 -2.49 2.94
C HIS A 146 -13.65 -3.47 4.09
N ALA A 147 -14.16 -3.13 5.26
CA ALA A 147 -14.18 -4.02 6.41
C ALA A 147 -15.46 -4.84 6.48
N GLU A 148 -15.39 -6.02 7.07
CA GLU A 148 -16.57 -6.82 7.41
C GLU A 148 -17.46 -6.09 8.45
N GLU A 149 -18.68 -6.55 8.64
CA GLU A 149 -19.59 -5.99 9.63
C GLU A 149 -18.99 -6.07 11.05
N GLY A 150 -18.99 -4.94 11.77
CA GLY A 150 -18.36 -4.81 13.09
C GLY A 150 -16.85 -4.56 13.06
N GLY A 151 -16.23 -4.59 11.89
CA GLY A 151 -14.83 -4.26 11.69
C GLY A 151 -14.56 -2.76 11.54
N THR A 152 -13.33 -2.43 11.19
CA THR A 152 -12.87 -1.04 11.01
C THR A 152 -12.30 -0.85 9.62
N ALA A 153 -12.79 0.14 8.87
CA ALA A 153 -12.24 0.55 7.57
C ALA A 153 -11.66 1.97 7.68
N GLN A 154 -10.40 2.15 7.29
CA GLN A 154 -9.70 3.42 7.41
C GLN A 154 -8.75 3.68 6.24
N GLY A 155 -8.77 4.92 5.70
CA GLY A 155 -7.94 5.34 4.59
C GLY A 155 -8.29 4.64 3.27
N GLY A 156 -9.33 5.08 2.61
CA GLY A 156 -9.72 4.53 1.30
C GLY A 156 -8.58 4.55 0.30
N ALA A 157 -7.74 5.60 0.31
CA ALA A 157 -6.47 5.60 -0.42
C ALA A 157 -5.29 5.33 0.51
N ILE A 158 -5.11 6.14 1.56
CA ILE A 158 -3.92 6.11 2.42
C ILE A 158 -4.31 5.95 3.89
N TYR A 159 -3.74 4.96 4.54
CA TYR A 159 -3.65 4.87 5.99
C TYR A 159 -2.22 5.16 6.42
N THR A 160 -2.01 6.06 7.37
CA THR A 160 -0.67 6.36 7.87
C THR A 160 -0.67 6.68 9.38
N THR A 161 0.39 6.26 10.07
CA THR A 161 0.68 6.64 11.46
C THR A 161 1.84 7.65 11.57
N TYR A 162 2.38 8.08 10.42
CA TYR A 162 3.45 9.08 10.33
C TYR A 162 2.99 10.32 9.59
N ASP A 163 3.65 11.42 9.83
CA ASP A 163 3.44 12.66 9.10
C ASP A 163 3.58 12.41 7.59
N LEU A 164 2.68 12.98 6.84
CA LEU A 164 2.58 12.80 5.40
C LEU A 164 2.81 14.12 4.69
N ASN A 165 3.88 14.19 3.91
CA ASN A 165 4.15 15.32 3.04
C ASN A 165 3.67 14.99 1.63
N ILE A 166 2.62 15.69 1.17
CA ILE A 166 2.06 15.53 -0.18
C ILE A 166 2.41 16.77 -0.99
N ILE A 167 3.10 16.57 -2.11
CA ILE A 167 3.65 17.64 -2.94
C ILE A 167 3.09 17.55 -4.36
N ALA A 168 2.56 18.66 -4.86
CA ALA A 168 2.11 18.80 -6.24
C ALA A 168 2.78 20.05 -6.87
N ASP A 169 4.03 19.89 -7.33
CA ASP A 169 4.84 21.00 -7.81
C ASP A 169 4.87 21.17 -9.33
N ASN A 170 4.66 20.11 -10.11
CA ASN A 170 4.67 20.17 -11.58
C ASN A 170 3.43 19.55 -12.24
N GLY A 171 2.37 19.39 -11.48
CA GLY A 171 1.22 18.69 -11.99
C GLY A 171 0.13 18.56 -10.95
N THR A 172 -0.68 17.58 -11.12
CA THR A 172 -1.86 17.35 -10.31
C THR A 172 -1.67 16.14 -9.42
N SER A 173 -1.47 16.36 -8.12
CA SER A 173 -1.85 15.32 -7.16
C SER A 173 -3.36 15.37 -7.00
N LYS A 174 -4.04 14.27 -7.28
CA LYS A 174 -5.50 14.21 -7.23
C LYS A 174 -5.96 13.12 -6.26
N PHE A 175 -6.90 13.47 -5.38
CA PHE A 175 -7.64 12.51 -4.57
C PHE A 175 -9.10 12.53 -5.03
N SER A 176 -9.60 11.44 -5.60
CA SER A 176 -10.95 11.40 -6.16
C SER A 176 -11.55 10.00 -6.01
N GLY A 177 -12.83 9.92 -5.58
CA GLY A 177 -13.56 8.67 -5.49
C GLY A 177 -13.07 7.66 -4.45
N ASN A 178 -12.10 8.04 -3.60
CA ASN A 178 -11.61 7.14 -2.57
C ASN A 178 -12.60 7.06 -1.41
N TYR A 179 -12.88 5.84 -0.91
CA TYR A 179 -13.88 5.64 0.14
C TYR A 179 -13.51 4.50 1.09
N VAL A 180 -14.21 4.48 2.22
CA VAL A 180 -14.25 3.36 3.15
C VAL A 180 -15.66 2.82 3.24
N GLN A 181 -15.81 1.55 3.60
CA GLN A 181 -17.10 0.90 3.80
C GLN A 181 -16.99 -0.17 4.89
N VAL A 182 -18.00 -0.31 5.73
CA VAL A 182 -18.10 -1.38 6.74
C VAL A 182 -19.36 -2.18 6.47
N GLY A 183 -19.22 -3.47 6.29
CA GLY A 183 -20.33 -4.37 5.91
C GLY A 183 -21.07 -3.86 4.68
N ASP A 184 -22.38 -4.00 4.69
CA ASP A 184 -23.28 -3.46 3.66
C ASP A 184 -23.66 -1.98 3.89
N GLY A 185 -22.98 -1.30 4.82
CA GLY A 185 -23.20 0.10 5.13
C GLY A 185 -22.87 1.05 3.97
N PRO A 186 -23.15 2.35 4.14
CA PRO A 186 -22.87 3.34 3.11
C PRO A 186 -21.36 3.49 2.85
N LYS A 187 -21.02 3.85 1.61
CA LYS A 187 -19.67 4.28 1.26
C LYS A 187 -19.43 5.67 1.83
N GLU A 188 -18.39 5.80 2.63
CA GLU A 188 -17.97 7.08 3.22
C GLU A 188 -16.73 7.61 2.51
N SER A 189 -16.78 8.84 2.03
CA SER A 189 -15.63 9.49 1.37
C SER A 189 -14.50 9.70 2.38
N GLN A 190 -13.43 8.94 2.24
CA GLN A 190 -12.26 9.05 3.11
C GLN A 190 -10.99 8.69 2.31
N ALA A 191 -10.29 9.70 1.80
CA ALA A 191 -9.06 9.46 1.05
C ALA A 191 -7.88 9.10 1.97
N VAL A 192 -7.70 9.86 3.04
CA VAL A 192 -6.55 9.70 3.95
C VAL A 192 -7.04 9.53 5.38
N TRP A 193 -6.51 8.55 6.08
CA TRP A 193 -6.59 8.42 7.53
C TRP A 193 -5.19 8.63 8.12
N LEU A 194 -5.06 9.67 8.96
CA LEU A 194 -3.86 9.94 9.73
C LEU A 194 -4.11 9.60 11.19
N GLN A 195 -3.47 8.57 11.69
CA GLN A 195 -3.50 8.23 13.10
C GLN A 195 -2.41 9.02 13.81
N GLY A 196 -2.79 10.11 14.48
CA GLY A 196 -1.85 10.92 15.27
C GLY A 196 -1.21 10.09 16.39
N SER A 197 0.10 10.18 16.53
CA SER A 197 0.76 9.82 17.79
C SER A 197 0.27 10.82 18.85
N GLY A 198 -0.63 10.38 19.73
CA GLY A 198 -1.20 11.24 20.78
C GLY A 198 -0.14 11.78 21.73
N THR A 199 0.51 12.86 21.34
CA THR A 199 1.22 13.78 22.21
C THR A 199 0.61 15.15 21.98
N ASN A 200 -0.42 15.45 22.81
CA ASN A 200 -0.81 16.83 23.08
C ASN A 200 0.27 17.51 23.89
#